data_482c3c45aabdc7bba9b94d869692b861
#
_entry.id   482c3c45aabdc7bba9b94d869692b861
#
_cell.length_a   1.000
_cell.length_b   1.000
_cell.length_c   1.000
_cell.angle_alpha   90.00
_cell.angle_beta   90.00
_cell.angle_gamma   90.00
#
_symmetry.space_group_name_H-M   'P 1'
#
loop_
_entity.id
_entity.type
_entity.pdbx_description
1 polymer ?
#
loop_
_entity_poly.entity_id
_entity_poly.type
_entity_poly.pdbx_seq_one_letter_code
_entity_poly.pdbx_strand_id
1 'polypeptide(L)'
;TVSEINRYGNINSFRFLSAADIWIFLNLILAILISVPAINLHTHGTHFTVAHAMGTTIGINTMILMASLIFIRENYPRHENTIKVSAGFWICNISLLIFWLSLLVAGFIKSIYQGQLSHQDILSRQIPWFFTIAISGFLFLIGMILIIKSVVKVRSKE
;
A
#
# COMPACT_ATOMS: atom_id res chain seq x y z
N THR A 1 8.43 -20.86 -17.88
CA THR A 1 9.54 -20.36 -18.70
C THR A 1 9.33 -18.91 -19.09
N VAL A 2 10.41 -18.15 -19.39
CA VAL A 2 10.37 -16.70 -19.72
C VAL A 2 9.44 -16.41 -20.90
N SER A 3 9.26 -17.34 -21.83
CA SER A 3 8.36 -17.23 -22.98
C SER A 3 6.87 -17.22 -22.58
N GLU A 4 6.50 -17.91 -21.51
CA GLU A 4 5.13 -17.88 -20.99
C GLU A 4 4.85 -16.59 -20.22
N ILE A 5 5.84 -16.08 -19.47
CA ILE A 5 5.74 -14.79 -18.79
C ILE A 5 5.47 -13.67 -19.81
N ASN A 6 6.13 -13.68 -20.97
CA ASN A 6 5.85 -12.72 -22.05
C ASN A 6 4.48 -12.91 -22.70
N ARG A 7 3.92 -14.11 -22.69
CA ARG A 7 2.56 -14.39 -23.18
C ARG A 7 1.49 -13.88 -22.23
N TYR A 8 1.81 -13.83 -20.92
CA TYR A 8 0.97 -13.30 -19.86
C TYR A 8 1.36 -11.86 -19.44
N GLY A 9 2.34 -11.25 -20.11
CA GLY A 9 2.95 -9.98 -19.73
C GLY A 9 2.04 -8.74 -19.73
N ASN A 10 0.80 -8.87 -20.15
CA ASN A 10 -0.23 -7.82 -20.10
C ASN A 10 -1.35 -8.13 -19.09
N ILE A 11 -1.22 -9.17 -18.29
CA ILE A 11 -2.24 -9.53 -17.32
C ILE A 11 -2.15 -8.58 -16.12
N ASN A 12 -3.21 -7.82 -15.88
CA ASN A 12 -3.28 -6.89 -14.77
C ASN A 12 -3.09 -7.58 -13.41
N SER A 13 -3.60 -8.81 -13.26
CA SER A 13 -3.40 -9.65 -12.08
C SER A 13 -1.94 -9.83 -11.72
N PHE A 14 -1.06 -10.07 -12.70
CA PHE A 14 0.38 -10.21 -12.46
C PHE A 14 1.02 -8.92 -11.93
N ARG A 15 0.57 -7.76 -12.40
CA ARG A 15 1.07 -6.46 -11.90
C ARG A 15 0.75 -6.25 -10.41
N PHE A 16 -0.46 -6.63 -9.98
CA PHE A 16 -0.84 -6.56 -8.57
C PHE A 16 -0.06 -7.57 -7.71
N LEU A 17 0.18 -8.77 -8.23
CA LEU A 17 1.01 -9.77 -7.54
C LEU A 17 2.45 -9.27 -7.38
N SER A 18 3.05 -8.71 -8.43
CA SER A 18 4.40 -8.11 -8.35
C SER A 18 4.45 -6.93 -7.37
N ALA A 19 3.39 -6.13 -7.29
CA ALA A 19 3.30 -5.08 -6.28
C ALA A 19 3.24 -5.66 -4.86
N ALA A 20 2.50 -6.76 -4.65
CA ALA A 20 2.49 -7.46 -3.36
C ALA A 20 3.89 -7.95 -2.97
N ASP A 21 4.68 -8.50 -3.91
CA ASP A 21 6.05 -8.95 -3.66
C ASP A 21 6.94 -7.77 -3.22
N ILE A 22 6.81 -6.61 -3.84
CA ILE A 22 7.53 -5.38 -3.43
C ILE A 22 7.13 -4.99 -2.01
N TRP A 23 5.84 -5.01 -1.68
CA TRP A 23 5.34 -4.70 -0.33
C TRP A 23 5.80 -5.71 0.70
N ILE A 24 5.87 -7.01 0.35
CA ILE A 24 6.44 -8.07 1.22
C ILE A 24 7.89 -7.72 1.55
N PHE A 25 8.69 -7.38 0.55
CA PHE A 25 10.11 -7.07 0.73
C PHE A 25 10.31 -5.82 1.62
N LEU A 26 9.61 -4.73 1.33
CA LEU A 26 9.69 -3.49 2.12
C LEU A 26 9.25 -3.72 3.57
N ASN A 27 8.17 -4.46 3.75
CA ASN A 27 7.63 -4.73 5.08
C ASN A 27 8.48 -5.72 5.88
N LEU A 28 9.14 -6.66 5.21
CA LEU A 28 10.09 -7.59 5.81
C LEU A 28 11.33 -6.84 6.35
N ILE A 29 11.88 -5.92 5.56
CA ILE A 29 12.99 -5.07 6.01
C ILE A 29 12.58 -4.30 7.28
N LEU A 30 11.40 -3.68 7.27
CA LEU A 30 10.91 -2.94 8.43
C LEU A 30 10.70 -3.87 9.63
N ALA A 31 10.15 -5.07 9.44
CA ALA A 31 9.95 -6.07 10.48
C ALA A 31 11.27 -6.46 11.14
N ILE A 32 12.30 -6.75 10.34
CA ILE A 32 13.64 -7.08 10.84
C ILE A 32 14.21 -5.91 11.66
N LEU A 33 14.10 -4.69 11.14
CA LEU A 33 14.62 -3.51 11.85
C LEU A 33 13.96 -3.31 13.22
N ILE A 34 12.62 -3.36 13.27
CA ILE A 34 11.91 -3.19 14.55
C ILE A 34 12.02 -4.39 15.48
N SER A 35 12.50 -5.55 14.98
CA SER A 35 12.76 -6.74 15.82
C SER A 35 14.08 -6.66 16.58
N VAL A 36 15.02 -5.80 16.17
CA VAL A 36 16.30 -5.61 16.87
C VAL A 36 16.02 -4.91 18.20
N PRO A 37 16.40 -5.49 19.38
CA PRO A 37 16.05 -4.94 20.69
C PRO A 37 16.47 -3.48 20.88
N ALA A 38 17.65 -3.10 20.42
CA ALA A 38 18.16 -1.74 20.52
C ALA A 38 17.31 -0.73 19.70
N ILE A 39 16.82 -1.15 18.53
CA ILE A 39 15.94 -0.32 17.67
C ILE A 39 14.51 -0.34 18.23
N ASN A 40 14.04 -1.50 18.67
CA ASN A 40 12.70 -1.66 19.23
C ASN A 40 12.48 -0.79 20.46
N LEU A 41 13.48 -0.60 21.30
CA LEU A 41 13.40 0.30 22.45
C LEU A 41 12.95 1.72 22.07
N HIS A 42 13.36 2.20 20.90
CA HIS A 42 13.03 3.54 20.39
C HIS A 42 11.80 3.57 19.46
N THR A 43 11.47 2.45 18.83
CA THR A 43 10.39 2.37 17.85
C THR A 43 9.09 1.82 18.41
N HIS A 44 9.16 1.11 19.54
CA HIS A 44 7.98 0.54 20.20
C HIS A 44 7.01 1.66 20.64
N GLY A 45 5.72 1.47 20.38
CA GLY A 45 4.70 2.49 20.68
C GLY A 45 4.75 3.74 19.80
N THR A 46 5.51 3.71 18.72
CA THR A 46 5.55 4.78 17.71
C THR A 46 4.80 4.36 16.44
N HIS A 47 4.77 5.24 15.44
CA HIS A 47 4.12 4.97 14.15
C HIS A 47 4.86 3.94 13.28
N PHE A 48 6.06 3.48 13.66
CA PHE A 48 6.74 2.36 12.99
C PHE A 48 5.93 1.07 13.06
N THR A 49 5.35 0.76 14.23
CA THR A 49 4.50 -0.41 14.40
C THR A 49 3.24 -0.31 13.53
N VAL A 50 2.66 0.90 13.44
CA VAL A 50 1.51 1.17 12.57
C VAL A 50 1.90 1.01 11.09
N ALA A 51 3.06 1.53 10.68
CA ALA A 51 3.56 1.40 9.31
C ALA A 51 3.75 -0.08 8.92
N HIS A 52 4.32 -0.89 9.81
CA HIS A 52 4.45 -2.34 9.61
C HIS A 52 3.09 -3.02 9.46
N ALA A 53 2.14 -2.74 10.35
CA ALA A 53 0.79 -3.30 10.26
C ALA A 53 0.06 -2.89 8.97
N MET A 54 0.15 -1.61 8.56
CA MET A 54 -0.47 -1.11 7.33
C MET A 54 0.22 -1.65 6.08
N GLY A 55 1.54 -1.83 6.08
CA GLY A 55 2.28 -2.49 5.01
C GLY A 55 1.78 -3.92 4.78
N THR A 56 1.51 -4.67 5.86
CA THR A 56 0.95 -6.02 5.76
C THR A 56 -0.50 -6.01 5.28
N THR A 57 -1.37 -5.25 5.96
CA THR A 57 -2.82 -5.33 5.72
C THR A 57 -3.23 -4.67 4.41
N ILE A 58 -2.69 -3.50 4.10
CA ILE A 58 -3.06 -2.75 2.90
C ILE A 58 -2.09 -3.05 1.76
N GLY A 59 -0.78 -3.05 2.02
CA GLY A 59 0.23 -3.28 0.98
C GLY A 59 0.19 -4.71 0.46
N ILE A 60 0.31 -5.70 1.32
CA ILE A 60 0.42 -7.11 0.91
C ILE A 60 -0.98 -7.70 0.64
N ASN A 61 -1.83 -7.76 1.66
CA ASN A 61 -3.08 -8.50 1.56
C ASN A 61 -4.03 -7.92 0.53
N THR A 62 -4.14 -6.58 0.43
CA THR A 62 -5.02 -5.95 -0.56
C THR A 62 -4.50 -6.17 -1.99
N MET A 63 -3.18 -6.12 -2.22
CA MET A 63 -2.63 -6.36 -3.55
C MET A 63 -2.82 -7.82 -3.98
N ILE A 64 -2.64 -8.80 -3.08
CA ILE A 64 -2.92 -10.21 -3.36
C ILE A 64 -4.41 -10.41 -3.65
N LEU A 65 -5.30 -9.82 -2.86
CA LEU A 65 -6.75 -9.92 -3.07
C LEU A 65 -7.15 -9.34 -4.43
N MET A 66 -6.60 -8.17 -4.81
CA MET A 66 -6.87 -7.57 -6.11
C MET A 66 -6.29 -8.40 -7.25
N ALA A 67 -5.09 -8.97 -7.10
CA ALA A 67 -4.51 -9.90 -8.07
C ALA A 67 -5.43 -11.09 -8.31
N SER A 68 -5.94 -11.71 -7.24
CA SER A 68 -6.84 -12.86 -7.30
C SER A 68 -8.18 -12.52 -7.95
N LEU A 69 -8.77 -11.37 -7.58
CA LEU A 69 -10.05 -10.90 -8.14
C LEU A 69 -9.93 -10.63 -9.65
N ILE A 70 -8.87 -9.97 -10.06
CA ILE A 70 -8.62 -9.64 -11.47
C ILE A 70 -8.31 -10.92 -12.24
N PHE A 71 -7.52 -11.85 -11.69
CA PHE A 71 -7.22 -13.13 -12.31
C PHE A 71 -8.48 -13.96 -12.60
N ILE A 72 -9.39 -14.07 -11.62
CA ILE A 72 -10.69 -14.71 -11.83
C ILE A 72 -11.45 -14.02 -12.95
N ARG A 73 -11.41 -12.70 -12.98
CA ARG A 73 -12.13 -11.90 -13.97
C ARG A 73 -11.56 -12.01 -15.38
N GLU A 74 -10.23 -12.05 -15.53
CA GLU A 74 -9.54 -12.20 -16.81
C GLU A 74 -9.83 -13.56 -17.48
N ASN A 75 -10.13 -14.59 -16.71
CA ASN A 75 -10.51 -15.92 -17.20
C ASN A 75 -11.96 -16.01 -17.74
N TYR A 76 -12.78 -14.98 -17.52
CA TYR A 76 -14.13 -14.91 -18.09
C TYR A 76 -14.15 -13.93 -19.27
N PRO A 77 -14.71 -14.30 -20.45
CA PRO A 77 -14.66 -13.50 -21.67
C PRO A 77 -15.54 -12.24 -21.57
N ARG A 78 -15.07 -11.23 -20.84
CA ARG A 78 -15.72 -9.93 -20.75
C ARG A 78 -14.68 -8.82 -20.79
N HIS A 79 -14.89 -7.80 -21.62
CA HIS A 79 -13.97 -6.68 -21.80
C HIS A 79 -13.80 -5.88 -20.51
N GLU A 80 -12.60 -5.93 -19.93
CA GLU A 80 -12.17 -5.01 -18.89
C GLU A 80 -11.75 -3.66 -19.49
N ASN A 81 -11.98 -2.59 -18.75
CA ASN A 81 -11.38 -1.31 -19.10
C ASN A 81 -9.96 -1.24 -18.55
N THR A 82 -9.02 -1.83 -19.27
CA THR A 82 -7.60 -1.95 -18.89
C THR A 82 -6.97 -0.61 -18.50
N ILE A 83 -7.38 0.50 -19.13
CA ILE A 83 -6.85 1.85 -18.82
C ILE A 83 -7.24 2.24 -17.40
N LYS A 84 -8.49 2.00 -16.99
CA LYS A 84 -8.96 2.35 -15.63
C LYS A 84 -8.34 1.49 -14.56
N VAL A 85 -8.13 0.19 -14.83
CA VAL A 85 -7.42 -0.72 -13.91
C VAL A 85 -5.98 -0.28 -13.75
N SER A 86 -5.29 0.07 -14.84
CA SER A 86 -3.91 0.56 -14.81
C SER A 86 -3.79 1.89 -14.06
N ALA A 87 -4.68 2.85 -14.30
CA ALA A 87 -4.67 4.12 -13.57
C ALA A 87 -4.93 3.91 -12.07
N GLY A 88 -5.94 3.10 -11.73
CA GLY A 88 -6.23 2.74 -10.34
C GLY A 88 -5.05 2.07 -9.63
N PHE A 89 -4.36 1.15 -10.32
CA PHE A 89 -3.16 0.49 -9.81
C PHE A 89 -2.07 1.48 -9.41
N TRP A 90 -1.74 2.44 -10.29
CA TRP A 90 -0.71 3.43 -10.00
C TRP A 90 -1.12 4.39 -8.90
N ILE A 91 -2.38 4.85 -8.91
CA ILE A 91 -2.90 5.72 -7.84
C ILE A 91 -2.81 4.99 -6.48
N CYS A 92 -3.23 3.73 -6.40
CA CYS A 92 -3.15 2.95 -5.16
C CYS A 92 -1.71 2.78 -4.68
N ASN A 93 -0.79 2.35 -5.54
CA ASN A 93 0.56 2.06 -5.10
C ASN A 93 1.35 3.32 -4.72
N ILE A 94 1.22 4.41 -5.49
CA ILE A 94 1.90 5.68 -5.19
C ILE A 94 1.33 6.29 -3.90
N SER A 95 0.01 6.36 -3.76
CA SER A 95 -0.61 6.91 -2.55
C SER A 95 -0.31 6.08 -1.31
N LEU A 96 -0.29 4.74 -1.44
CA LEU A 96 0.07 3.84 -0.35
C LEU A 96 1.54 4.00 0.06
N LEU A 97 2.45 4.20 -0.90
CA LEU A 97 3.86 4.45 -0.61
C LEU A 97 4.03 5.78 0.15
N ILE A 98 3.36 6.84 -0.28
CA ILE A 98 3.38 8.14 0.41
C ILE A 98 2.81 8.00 1.83
N PHE A 99 1.69 7.30 1.98
CA PHE A 99 1.07 7.00 3.26
C PHE A 99 2.04 6.30 4.21
N TRP A 100 2.67 5.22 3.73
CA TRP A 100 3.60 4.40 4.50
C TRP A 100 4.86 5.17 4.90
N LEU A 101 5.47 5.91 3.97
CA LEU A 101 6.62 6.77 4.26
C LEU A 101 6.28 7.87 5.28
N SER A 102 5.08 8.46 5.20
CA SER A 102 4.63 9.46 6.16
C SER A 102 4.49 8.90 7.57
N LEU A 103 4.03 7.65 7.72
CA LEU A 103 4.00 6.94 9.00
C LEU A 103 5.41 6.72 9.54
N LEU A 104 6.37 6.32 8.68
CA LEU A 104 7.76 6.14 9.11
C LEU A 104 8.38 7.44 9.60
N VAL A 105 8.15 8.56 8.89
CA VAL A 105 8.66 9.87 9.30
C VAL A 105 8.00 10.33 10.60
N ALA A 106 6.69 10.18 10.75
CA ALA A 106 6.00 10.49 12.00
C ALA A 106 6.52 9.62 13.17
N GLY A 107 6.81 8.34 12.91
CA GLY A 107 7.43 7.43 13.87
C GLY A 107 8.83 7.87 14.26
N PHE A 108 9.64 8.28 13.29
CA PHE A 108 11.00 8.76 13.50
C PHE A 108 11.04 10.06 14.33
N ILE A 109 10.15 11.02 14.02
CA ILE A 109 10.01 12.24 14.83
C ILE A 109 9.70 11.88 16.29
N LYS A 110 8.73 11.00 16.52
CA LYS A 110 8.38 10.57 17.88
C LYS A 110 9.56 9.89 18.57
N SER A 111 10.23 8.97 17.88
CA SER A 111 11.36 8.20 18.42
C SER A 111 12.53 9.10 18.89
N ILE A 112 12.86 10.14 18.13
CA ILE A 112 13.99 11.04 18.48
C ILE A 112 13.62 11.98 19.63
N TYR A 113 12.43 12.57 19.58
CA TYR A 113 12.07 13.63 20.52
C TYR A 113 11.36 13.14 21.79
N GLN A 114 11.03 11.84 21.86
CA GLN A 114 10.43 11.25 23.05
C GLN A 114 11.40 11.33 24.25
N GLY A 115 10.97 12.01 25.31
CA GLY A 115 11.79 12.28 26.50
C GLY A 115 12.61 13.57 26.46
N GLN A 116 12.66 14.28 25.31
CA GLN A 116 13.37 15.55 25.17
C GLN A 116 12.42 16.75 25.06
N LEU A 117 11.26 16.56 24.43
CA LEU A 117 10.27 17.59 24.19
C LEU A 117 8.94 17.24 24.86
N SER A 118 8.12 18.27 25.07
CA SER A 118 6.73 18.06 25.52
C SER A 118 5.91 17.28 24.47
N HIS A 119 4.87 16.59 24.92
CA HIS A 119 3.98 15.88 23.99
C HIS A 119 3.36 16.79 22.92
N GLN A 120 3.03 18.05 23.29
CA GLN A 120 2.47 19.02 22.37
C GLN A 120 3.46 19.45 21.29
N ASP A 121 4.74 19.61 21.62
CA ASP A 121 5.78 19.98 20.67
C ASP A 121 6.06 18.83 19.68
N ILE A 122 6.05 17.58 20.16
CA ILE A 122 6.19 16.40 19.29
C ILE A 122 5.00 16.35 18.34
N LEU A 123 3.78 16.50 18.84
CA LEU A 123 2.55 16.46 18.06
C LEU A 123 2.54 17.56 16.99
N SER A 124 2.94 18.77 17.31
CA SER A 124 2.99 19.89 16.36
C SER A 124 3.93 19.58 15.16
N ARG A 125 5.03 18.87 15.40
CA ARG A 125 5.96 18.42 14.34
C ARG A 125 5.40 17.28 13.50
N GLN A 126 4.47 16.48 14.04
CA GLN A 126 3.83 15.36 13.34
C GLN A 126 2.59 15.79 12.53
N ILE A 127 1.97 16.92 12.84
CA ILE A 127 0.74 17.41 12.16
C ILE A 127 0.85 17.40 10.63
N PRO A 128 1.90 17.91 9.97
CA PRO A 128 1.99 17.89 8.51
C PRO A 128 1.96 16.46 7.94
N TRP A 129 2.57 15.52 8.63
CA TRP A 129 2.61 14.12 8.23
C TRP A 129 1.25 13.44 8.39
N PHE A 130 0.49 13.78 9.43
CA PHE A 130 -0.88 13.29 9.59
C PHE A 130 -1.82 13.81 8.49
N PHE A 131 -1.67 15.05 8.06
CA PHE A 131 -2.38 15.54 6.88
C PHE A 131 -1.99 14.76 5.62
N THR A 132 -0.71 14.49 5.41
CA THR A 132 -0.23 13.69 4.28
C THR A 132 -0.79 12.26 4.32
N ILE A 133 -0.84 11.64 5.50
CA ILE A 133 -1.46 10.32 5.73
C ILE A 133 -2.94 10.35 5.33
N ALA A 134 -3.69 11.37 5.79
CA ALA A 134 -5.11 11.48 5.49
C ALA A 134 -5.37 11.66 3.98
N ILE A 135 -4.64 12.56 3.33
CA ILE A 135 -4.77 12.82 1.88
C ILE A 135 -4.39 11.58 1.07
N SER A 136 -3.27 10.95 1.39
CA SER A 136 -2.82 9.75 0.66
C SER A 136 -3.74 8.56 0.88
N GLY A 137 -4.30 8.39 2.07
CA GLY A 137 -5.33 7.39 2.36
C GLY A 137 -6.61 7.62 1.55
N PHE A 138 -7.04 8.87 1.40
CA PHE A 138 -8.18 9.22 0.54
C PHE A 138 -7.91 8.96 -0.94
N LEU A 139 -6.70 9.28 -1.44
CA LEU A 139 -6.29 8.96 -2.80
C LEU A 139 -6.25 7.45 -3.06
N PHE A 140 -5.77 6.67 -2.08
CA PHE A 140 -5.81 5.22 -2.14
C PHE A 140 -7.24 4.69 -2.32
N LEU A 141 -8.19 5.22 -1.54
CA LEU A 141 -9.60 4.87 -1.66
C LEU A 141 -10.16 5.17 -3.06
N ILE A 142 -9.83 6.33 -3.63
CA ILE A 142 -10.21 6.67 -5.01
C ILE A 142 -9.66 5.65 -6.00
N GLY A 143 -8.38 5.29 -5.90
CA GLY A 143 -7.74 4.28 -6.74
C GLY A 143 -8.45 2.93 -6.64
N MET A 144 -8.80 2.48 -5.43
CA MET A 144 -9.56 1.25 -5.20
C MET A 144 -10.95 1.28 -5.85
N ILE A 145 -11.67 2.39 -5.71
CA ILE A 145 -12.99 2.57 -6.35
C ILE A 145 -12.89 2.48 -7.87
N LEU A 146 -11.84 3.06 -8.48
CA LEU A 146 -11.62 2.98 -9.92
C LEU A 146 -11.40 1.53 -10.37
N ILE A 147 -10.59 0.75 -9.64
CA ILE A 147 -10.33 -0.66 -9.93
C ILE A 147 -11.63 -1.45 -9.80
N ILE A 148 -12.30 -1.37 -8.65
CA ILE A 148 -13.52 -2.14 -8.36
C ILE A 148 -14.61 -1.84 -9.39
N LYS A 149 -14.87 -0.56 -9.70
CA LYS A 149 -15.84 -0.18 -10.72
C LYS A 149 -15.50 -0.71 -12.12
N SER A 150 -14.20 -0.81 -12.43
CA SER A 150 -13.75 -1.37 -13.72
C SER A 150 -13.94 -2.88 -13.79
N VAL A 151 -13.69 -3.57 -12.68
CA VAL A 151 -13.78 -5.04 -12.59
C VAL A 151 -15.23 -5.50 -12.45
N VAL A 152 -16.05 -4.81 -11.64
CA VAL A 152 -17.43 -5.22 -11.32
C VAL A 152 -18.44 -4.81 -12.39
N LYS A 153 -18.16 -3.78 -13.21
CA LYS A 153 -19.11 -3.28 -14.20
C LYS A 153 -19.46 -4.35 -15.24
N VAL A 154 -20.47 -5.16 -14.90
CA VAL A 154 -21.19 -6.04 -15.84
C VAL A 154 -21.99 -5.15 -16.76
N ARG A 155 -21.56 -4.96 -17.99
CA ARG A 155 -22.40 -4.35 -19.00
C ARG A 155 -23.42 -5.39 -19.43
N SER A 156 -24.65 -5.29 -18.93
CA SER A 156 -25.79 -5.93 -19.58
C SER A 156 -25.86 -5.33 -20.97
N LYS A 157 -25.48 -6.10 -22.00
CA LYS A 157 -25.95 -5.87 -23.36
C LYS A 157 -27.22 -6.69 -23.48
N GLU A 158 -28.34 -6.00 -23.44
CA GLU A 158 -29.53 -6.41 -24.16
C GLU A 158 -29.23 -6.47 -25.65
#